data_3251b68049996c29e6b6ab56356f1a56
#
_entry.id   3251b68049996c29e6b6ab56356f1a56
#
_cell.length_a   1.000
_cell.length_b   1.000
_cell.length_c   1.000
_cell.angle_alpha   90.00
_cell.angle_beta   90.00
_cell.angle_gamma   90.00
#
_symmetry.space_group_name_H-M   'P 1'
#
loop_
_entity.id
_entity.type
_entity.pdbx_description
1 polymer ?
#
loop_
_entity_poly.entity_id
_entity_poly.type
_entity_poly.pdbx_seq_one_letter_code
_entity_poly.pdbx_strand_id
1 'polypeptide(L)'
;MTVGSKPRAVSGDASATGRDSRDSAGLLLGRLTALPALVFLPFMLTSFPLLLVGYFKPVPVIAAWLALTALIVPYAWRRIPSVTGAANWGTAREGQAKRTPRWTLWSLVAVSIAFGIFNAAYHSQFVIVEYDAASYMQFASWISAHGTTIIPQDPQFFGGHPASIIYSSAAFYQVGNHLVPQFMAGLPMVLSLGFWAGGARLAVFWAPALGALAVLTFGGLVARLVGPRWAPFAALAIGVTIPMQYVSRDTWSEPLALIFLVGGLSLWIDSQRADRGQQDSEEDTASWRTDWRHYMRSGTHVLAGVAGLLLGITFLTRLDGPADILFVIPYCGVLLLRRQRQVMPLIVGLIAGTAYGAVDGAFLTAPYLIPGNSSSVKGMCAAVIVVLIGTVLAVWWLRRRGSQLRNLPKPWLVKAVVILPFVVLVASLVRPYVERNWKALEYAPLSLHWIYWYTGAITIAFAVIAFAMLSRRCVKGEAPVWVLPMLVFAWAVLFFLLRPAITPHQPMASRRLVPVVLPGMILLAVWLASWLAAKSRALHLVDVPQRLTRAPRGAVVALCALGIALPPAVSNFSGLAFKQTFAGEVAAVNKV
;
A
#
# COMPACT_ATOMS: atom_id res chain seq x y z
N MET A 1 38.22 -70.59 16.68
CA MET A 1 36.96 -70.75 15.91
C MET A 1 35.99 -69.69 16.38
N THR A 2 35.92 -68.55 15.67
CA THR A 2 34.97 -67.48 15.93
C THR A 2 34.41 -67.06 14.59
N VAL A 3 33.13 -67.31 14.36
CA VAL A 3 32.39 -67.10 13.13
C VAL A 3 31.94 -65.63 13.09
N GLY A 4 32.48 -64.90 12.14
CA GLY A 4 32.05 -63.49 11.86
C GLY A 4 30.74 -63.49 11.13
N SER A 5 29.74 -62.84 11.68
CA SER A 5 28.47 -62.47 11.00
C SER A 5 28.60 -61.12 10.32
N LYS A 6 28.56 -61.12 8.97
CA LYS A 6 28.42 -59.91 8.14
C LYS A 6 27.03 -59.31 8.35
N PRO A 7 26.88 -57.98 8.50
CA PRO A 7 25.57 -57.34 8.42
C PRO A 7 25.08 -57.32 6.98
N ARG A 8 23.85 -57.75 6.81
CA ARG A 8 23.07 -57.74 5.57
C ARG A 8 22.74 -56.30 5.21
N ALA A 9 23.21 -55.82 4.07
CA ALA A 9 22.79 -54.55 3.49
C ALA A 9 21.29 -54.64 3.14
N VAL A 10 20.48 -53.88 3.83
CA VAL A 10 19.09 -53.62 3.45
C VAL A 10 19.14 -52.58 2.33
N SER A 11 18.99 -53.03 1.09
CA SER A 11 18.71 -52.18 -0.05
C SER A 11 17.30 -51.63 0.10
N GLY A 12 17.19 -50.52 0.83
CA GLY A 12 15.98 -49.72 0.83
C GLY A 12 15.84 -48.98 -0.48
N ASP A 13 14.87 -49.41 -1.25
CA ASP A 13 14.38 -48.74 -2.43
C ASP A 13 13.90 -47.31 -2.06
N ALA A 14 14.81 -46.37 -2.09
CA ALA A 14 14.51 -44.94 -1.92
C ALA A 14 14.21 -44.32 -3.29
N SER A 15 13.26 -44.88 -4.04
CA SER A 15 12.57 -44.15 -5.10
C SER A 15 11.45 -43.31 -4.50
N ALA A 16 11.81 -42.48 -3.51
CA ALA A 16 10.98 -41.35 -3.13
C ALA A 16 11.04 -40.31 -4.24
N THR A 17 10.27 -40.51 -5.27
CA THR A 17 9.84 -39.43 -6.19
C THR A 17 9.02 -38.42 -5.36
N GLY A 18 9.72 -37.66 -4.54
CA GLY A 18 9.24 -36.44 -3.94
C GLY A 18 9.05 -35.39 -5.02
N ARG A 19 8.06 -35.56 -5.89
CA ARG A 19 7.47 -34.44 -6.61
C ARG A 19 6.90 -33.55 -5.54
N ASP A 20 7.69 -32.54 -5.18
CA ASP A 20 7.27 -31.36 -4.44
C ASP A 20 6.04 -30.79 -5.16
N SER A 21 4.85 -31.22 -4.72
CA SER A 21 3.60 -30.72 -5.28
C SER A 21 3.46 -29.28 -4.82
N ARG A 22 4.09 -28.40 -5.62
CA ARG A 22 4.09 -26.95 -5.40
C ARG A 22 2.67 -26.51 -5.07
N ASP A 23 2.49 -25.73 -3.98
CA ASP A 23 1.20 -25.13 -3.62
C ASP A 23 0.77 -24.17 -4.73
N SER A 24 0.12 -24.72 -5.77
CA SER A 24 -0.30 -23.97 -6.96
C SER A 24 -1.28 -22.85 -6.62
N ALA A 25 -2.15 -23.06 -5.62
CA ALA A 25 -3.11 -22.04 -5.21
C ALA A 25 -2.42 -20.88 -4.49
N GLY A 26 -1.47 -21.16 -3.60
CA GLY A 26 -0.67 -20.13 -2.94
C GLY A 26 0.22 -19.36 -3.90
N LEU A 27 0.80 -20.04 -4.90
CA LEU A 27 1.59 -19.42 -5.94
C LEU A 27 0.74 -18.47 -6.78
N LEU A 28 -0.44 -18.91 -7.22
CA LEU A 28 -1.36 -18.10 -8.02
C LEU A 28 -1.90 -16.92 -7.21
N LEU A 29 -2.23 -17.12 -5.93
CA LEU A 29 -2.65 -16.05 -5.01
C LEU A 29 -1.57 -14.97 -4.89
N GLY A 30 -0.31 -15.36 -4.64
CA GLY A 30 0.80 -14.43 -4.57
C GLY A 30 0.97 -13.60 -5.84
N ARG A 31 0.90 -14.26 -6.99
CA ARG A 31 1.08 -13.67 -8.31
C ARG A 31 -0.07 -12.75 -8.73
N LEU A 32 -1.31 -13.20 -8.63
CA LEU A 32 -2.48 -12.41 -9.03
C LEU A 32 -2.64 -11.15 -8.18
N THR A 33 -2.33 -11.23 -6.88
CA THR A 33 -2.44 -10.07 -5.98
C THR A 33 -1.29 -9.05 -6.15
N ALA A 34 -0.17 -9.44 -6.75
CA ALA A 34 0.91 -8.52 -7.11
C ALA A 34 0.75 -7.93 -8.52
N LEU A 35 -0.06 -8.58 -9.37
CA LEU A 35 -0.22 -8.24 -10.78
C LEU A 35 -0.63 -6.78 -11.02
N PRO A 36 -1.60 -6.18 -10.29
CA PRO A 36 -1.98 -4.79 -10.51
C PRO A 36 -0.78 -3.83 -10.41
N ALA A 37 0.01 -3.95 -9.35
CA ALA A 37 1.20 -3.12 -9.16
C ALA A 37 2.25 -3.36 -10.26
N LEU A 38 2.45 -4.63 -10.67
CA LEU A 38 3.40 -5.01 -11.71
C LEU A 38 2.99 -4.55 -13.12
N VAL A 39 1.71 -4.34 -13.38
CA VAL A 39 1.19 -3.84 -14.68
C VAL A 39 1.21 -2.33 -14.74
N PHE A 40 0.82 -1.65 -13.65
CA PHE A 40 0.83 -0.19 -13.61
C PHE A 40 2.24 0.41 -13.47
N LEU A 41 3.21 -0.30 -12.89
CA LEU A 41 4.59 0.19 -12.80
C LEU A 41 5.20 0.45 -14.18
N PRO A 42 5.24 -0.49 -15.15
CA PRO A 42 5.71 -0.23 -16.50
C PRO A 42 4.94 0.90 -17.19
N PHE A 43 3.63 1.01 -16.96
CA PHE A 43 2.83 2.11 -17.46
C PHE A 43 3.37 3.46 -16.99
N MET A 44 3.61 3.64 -15.69
CA MET A 44 4.18 4.87 -15.15
C MET A 44 5.57 5.16 -15.72
N LEU A 45 6.43 4.13 -15.79
CA LEU A 45 7.80 4.26 -16.26
C LEU A 45 7.91 4.68 -17.74
N THR A 46 6.95 4.29 -18.57
CA THR A 46 6.96 4.62 -20.01
C THR A 46 6.12 5.85 -20.34
N SER A 47 4.99 6.03 -19.68
CA SER A 47 4.04 7.12 -19.98
C SER A 47 4.55 8.48 -19.53
N PHE A 48 5.16 8.55 -18.33
CA PHE A 48 5.63 9.83 -17.79
C PHE A 48 6.73 10.49 -18.63
N PRO A 49 7.80 9.79 -19.10
CA PRO A 49 8.76 10.41 -20.02
C PRO A 49 8.14 10.91 -21.32
N LEU A 50 7.16 10.19 -21.87
CA LEU A 50 6.45 10.64 -23.07
C LEU A 50 5.61 11.89 -22.80
N LEU A 51 4.98 12.00 -21.63
CA LEU A 51 4.27 13.21 -21.22
C LEU A 51 5.21 14.39 -21.02
N LEU A 52 6.37 14.14 -20.41
CA LEU A 52 7.38 15.19 -20.14
C LEU A 52 7.92 15.83 -21.42
N VAL A 53 8.06 15.05 -22.51
CA VAL A 53 8.50 15.57 -23.81
C VAL A 53 7.34 16.02 -24.71
N GLY A 54 6.10 16.05 -24.20
CA GLY A 54 4.91 16.48 -24.97
C GLY A 54 4.46 15.48 -26.05
N TYR A 55 4.83 14.21 -25.92
CA TYR A 55 4.50 13.14 -26.89
C TYR A 55 3.65 12.02 -26.29
N PHE A 56 2.75 12.39 -25.34
CA PHE A 56 1.85 11.46 -24.68
C PHE A 56 0.65 11.15 -25.59
N LYS A 57 0.81 10.20 -26.50
CA LYS A 57 -0.21 9.77 -27.48
C LYS A 57 -0.52 8.29 -27.35
N PRO A 58 -1.72 7.81 -27.77
CA PRO A 58 -2.15 6.42 -27.52
C PRO A 58 -1.18 5.38 -28.06
N VAL A 59 -0.75 5.49 -29.31
CA VAL A 59 0.10 4.48 -29.95
C VAL A 59 1.46 4.33 -29.27
N PRO A 60 2.28 5.40 -29.09
CA PRO A 60 3.59 5.25 -28.44
C PRO A 60 3.47 4.84 -26.96
N VAL A 61 2.48 5.35 -26.23
CA VAL A 61 2.26 4.98 -24.82
C VAL A 61 1.90 3.52 -24.68
N ILE A 62 0.92 3.03 -25.44
CA ILE A 62 0.46 1.64 -25.37
C ILE A 62 1.57 0.69 -25.84
N ALA A 63 2.26 1.01 -26.92
CA ALA A 63 3.36 0.18 -27.42
C ALA A 63 4.50 0.05 -26.42
N ALA A 64 4.96 1.18 -25.86
CA ALA A 64 6.03 1.19 -24.86
C ALA A 64 5.61 0.49 -23.56
N TRP A 65 4.38 0.73 -23.11
CA TRP A 65 3.80 0.05 -21.93
C TRP A 65 3.75 -1.47 -22.12
N LEU A 66 3.19 -1.95 -23.24
CA LEU A 66 3.09 -3.40 -23.52
C LEU A 66 4.48 -4.03 -23.64
N ALA A 67 5.41 -3.38 -24.32
CA ALA A 67 6.79 -3.87 -24.45
C ALA A 67 7.48 -4.01 -23.09
N LEU A 68 7.41 -2.96 -22.24
CA LEU A 68 8.03 -3.01 -20.92
C LEU A 68 7.29 -3.97 -19.96
N THR A 69 5.97 -4.07 -20.08
CA THR A 69 5.15 -5.03 -19.33
C THR A 69 5.52 -6.47 -19.68
N ALA A 70 5.68 -6.77 -20.99
CA ALA A 70 6.10 -8.09 -21.45
C ALA A 70 7.51 -8.48 -20.96
N LEU A 71 8.34 -7.51 -20.62
CA LEU A 71 9.67 -7.73 -20.04
C LEU A 71 9.61 -7.90 -18.52
N ILE A 72 9.03 -6.92 -17.81
CA ILE A 72 9.07 -6.83 -16.34
C ILE A 72 8.14 -7.87 -15.68
N VAL A 73 6.91 -8.00 -16.17
CA VAL A 73 5.90 -8.85 -15.51
C VAL A 73 6.31 -10.32 -15.49
N PRO A 74 6.66 -10.98 -16.61
CA PRO A 74 7.09 -12.37 -16.57
C PRO A 74 8.36 -12.58 -15.75
N TYR A 75 9.27 -11.58 -15.77
CA TYR A 75 10.51 -11.64 -15.03
C TYR A 75 10.30 -11.61 -13.51
N ALA A 76 9.45 -10.71 -13.02
CA ALA A 76 9.07 -10.64 -11.60
C ALA A 76 8.13 -11.80 -11.20
N TRP A 77 7.14 -12.12 -12.04
CA TRP A 77 6.14 -13.17 -11.83
C TRP A 77 6.74 -14.54 -11.48
N ARG A 78 7.78 -14.93 -12.23
CA ARG A 78 8.47 -16.21 -12.01
C ARG A 78 9.18 -16.29 -10.65
N ARG A 79 9.47 -15.15 -10.03
CA ARG A 79 10.22 -15.03 -8.78
C ARG A 79 9.34 -14.85 -7.54
N ILE A 80 8.05 -14.58 -7.72
CA ILE A 80 7.11 -14.48 -6.61
C ILE A 80 6.91 -15.87 -6.00
N PRO A 81 7.22 -16.05 -4.70
CA PRO A 81 7.07 -17.33 -4.00
C PRO A 81 5.60 -17.67 -3.74
N SER A 82 5.33 -18.93 -3.42
CA SER A 82 4.02 -19.35 -2.95
C SER A 82 3.67 -18.68 -1.61
N VAL A 83 2.46 -18.14 -1.51
CA VAL A 83 1.90 -17.62 -0.26
C VAL A 83 1.30 -18.78 0.50
N THR A 84 2.11 -19.46 1.26
CA THR A 84 1.67 -20.53 2.17
C THR A 84 0.98 -19.93 3.40
N GLY A 85 0.13 -20.73 4.05
CA GLY A 85 -0.52 -20.32 5.30
C GLY A 85 0.52 -19.76 6.27
N ALA A 86 0.21 -18.65 6.92
CA ALA A 86 1.14 -17.96 7.80
C ALA A 86 1.76 -19.00 8.75
N ALA A 87 3.02 -19.27 8.53
CA ALA A 87 3.81 -19.95 9.54
C ALA A 87 3.65 -19.09 10.80
N ASN A 88 3.25 -19.70 11.91
CA ASN A 88 3.34 -19.07 13.20
C ASN A 88 4.82 -18.70 13.36
N TRP A 89 5.15 -17.43 13.04
CA TRP A 89 6.51 -16.93 13.10
C TRP A 89 7.02 -17.13 14.53
N GLY A 90 7.81 -18.19 14.74
CA GLY A 90 8.38 -18.56 16.02
C GLY A 90 7.87 -19.85 16.68
N THR A 91 6.86 -20.57 16.17
CA THR A 91 6.36 -21.81 16.82
C THR A 91 6.03 -22.95 15.85
N ALA A 92 6.15 -22.78 14.54
CA ALA A 92 5.99 -23.89 13.61
C ALA A 92 7.31 -24.66 13.50
N ARG A 93 7.31 -25.93 13.87
CA ARG A 93 8.29 -26.89 13.38
C ARG A 93 8.32 -26.78 11.86
N GLU A 94 9.47 -26.44 11.30
CA GLU A 94 9.75 -26.46 9.88
C GLU A 94 9.31 -27.83 9.34
N GLY A 95 8.43 -27.86 8.36
CA GLY A 95 7.96 -29.10 7.73
C GLY A 95 6.45 -29.22 7.50
N GLN A 96 5.59 -28.40 8.11
CA GLN A 96 4.13 -28.43 7.88
C GLN A 96 3.56 -27.09 7.39
N ALA A 97 4.09 -26.56 6.29
CA ALA A 97 3.43 -25.49 5.57
C ALA A 97 2.08 -26.01 5.02
N LYS A 98 0.98 -25.59 5.66
CA LYS A 98 -0.36 -25.98 5.19
C LYS A 98 -0.61 -25.39 3.82
N ARG A 99 -0.97 -26.22 2.85
CA ARG A 99 -1.37 -25.80 1.49
C ARG A 99 -2.46 -24.75 1.56
N THR A 100 -2.35 -23.77 0.69
CA THR A 100 -3.36 -22.72 0.52
C THR A 100 -4.64 -23.32 -0.09
N PRO A 101 -5.78 -23.20 0.57
CA PRO A 101 -7.04 -23.70 -0.01
C PRO A 101 -7.41 -22.88 -1.24
N ARG A 102 -7.85 -23.53 -2.32
CA ARG A 102 -8.26 -22.85 -3.57
C ARG A 102 -9.37 -21.83 -3.37
N TRP A 103 -10.29 -22.10 -2.44
CA TRP A 103 -11.41 -21.20 -2.16
C TRP A 103 -10.93 -19.81 -1.71
N THR A 104 -9.79 -19.68 -1.05
CA THR A 104 -9.27 -18.38 -0.57
C THR A 104 -8.91 -17.45 -1.70
N LEU A 105 -8.34 -17.98 -2.78
CA LEU A 105 -8.05 -17.24 -4.00
C LEU A 105 -9.35 -16.78 -4.67
N TRP A 106 -10.24 -17.73 -4.95
CA TRP A 106 -11.46 -17.41 -5.70
C TRP A 106 -12.41 -16.52 -4.93
N SER A 107 -12.51 -16.68 -3.60
CA SER A 107 -13.29 -15.76 -2.76
C SER A 107 -12.69 -14.36 -2.74
N LEU A 108 -11.35 -14.21 -2.69
CA LEU A 108 -10.71 -12.90 -2.77
C LEU A 108 -10.97 -12.22 -4.11
N VAL A 109 -10.83 -12.96 -5.21
CA VAL A 109 -11.13 -12.45 -6.56
C VAL A 109 -12.61 -12.08 -6.67
N ALA A 110 -13.52 -12.93 -6.19
CA ALA A 110 -14.95 -12.67 -6.21
C ALA A 110 -15.34 -11.41 -5.40
N VAL A 111 -14.77 -11.23 -4.21
CA VAL A 111 -14.97 -10.01 -3.39
C VAL A 111 -14.48 -8.78 -4.14
N SER A 112 -13.31 -8.84 -4.76
CA SER A 112 -12.75 -7.72 -5.50
C SER A 112 -13.57 -7.35 -6.73
N ILE A 113 -14.04 -8.35 -7.49
CA ILE A 113 -14.91 -8.14 -8.66
C ILE A 113 -16.28 -7.60 -8.21
N ALA A 114 -16.90 -8.20 -7.18
CA ALA A 114 -18.18 -7.72 -6.65
C ALA A 114 -18.09 -6.28 -6.16
N PHE A 115 -16.98 -5.91 -5.50
CA PHE A 115 -16.70 -4.54 -5.09
C PHE A 115 -16.60 -3.59 -6.31
N GLY A 116 -15.89 -4.00 -7.36
CA GLY A 116 -15.76 -3.22 -8.60
C GLY A 116 -17.12 -3.02 -9.30
N ILE A 117 -17.89 -4.09 -9.49
CA ILE A 117 -19.21 -4.04 -10.10
C ILE A 117 -20.16 -3.16 -9.29
N PHE A 118 -20.18 -3.32 -7.97
CA PHE A 118 -21.02 -2.52 -7.09
C PHE A 118 -20.69 -1.02 -7.19
N ASN A 119 -19.42 -0.66 -7.15
CA ASN A 119 -19.01 0.74 -7.27
C ASN A 119 -19.17 1.28 -8.71
N ALA A 120 -19.06 0.43 -9.73
CA ALA A 120 -19.37 0.81 -11.11
C ALA A 120 -20.88 1.10 -11.31
N ALA A 121 -21.77 0.37 -10.62
CA ALA A 121 -23.20 0.66 -10.67
C ALA A 121 -23.58 2.01 -10.03
N TYR A 122 -22.79 2.47 -9.05
CA TYR A 122 -22.98 3.74 -8.35
C TYR A 122 -21.83 4.72 -8.58
N HIS A 123 -21.14 4.63 -9.74
CA HIS A 123 -20.02 5.52 -10.06
C HIS A 123 -20.44 6.99 -10.12
N SER A 124 -19.54 7.85 -9.72
CA SER A 124 -19.71 9.30 -9.85
C SER A 124 -19.41 9.75 -11.28
N GLN A 125 -20.10 10.80 -11.74
CA GLN A 125 -19.86 11.45 -13.02
C GLN A 125 -19.20 12.83 -12.83
N PHE A 126 -18.37 12.97 -11.83
CA PHE A 126 -17.75 14.21 -11.43
C PHE A 126 -16.71 14.68 -12.46
N VAL A 127 -17.09 15.57 -13.35
CA VAL A 127 -16.26 16.12 -14.44
C VAL A 127 -16.21 17.65 -14.45
N ILE A 128 -17.17 18.32 -13.81
CA ILE A 128 -17.20 19.78 -13.64
C ILE A 128 -16.34 20.15 -12.43
N VAL A 129 -15.43 21.11 -12.57
CA VAL A 129 -14.45 21.43 -11.51
C VAL A 129 -15.11 22.07 -10.30
N GLU A 130 -15.25 21.27 -9.25
CA GLU A 130 -15.61 21.73 -7.90
C GLU A 130 -14.60 21.19 -6.87
N TYR A 131 -14.15 19.92 -7.04
CA TYR A 131 -13.18 19.24 -6.19
C TYR A 131 -12.09 18.55 -7.02
N ASP A 132 -11.08 18.04 -6.34
CA ASP A 132 -9.87 17.41 -6.90
C ASP A 132 -10.16 16.31 -7.95
N ALA A 133 -11.23 15.53 -7.78
CA ALA A 133 -11.55 14.43 -8.69
C ALA A 133 -11.87 14.91 -10.12
N ALA A 134 -12.64 15.99 -10.25
CA ALA A 134 -12.90 16.58 -11.55
C ALA A 134 -11.64 17.23 -12.14
N SER A 135 -10.76 17.80 -11.32
CA SER A 135 -9.46 18.31 -11.77
C SER A 135 -8.61 17.22 -12.41
N TYR A 136 -8.59 16.02 -11.84
CA TYR A 136 -7.93 14.86 -12.44
C TYR A 136 -8.56 14.46 -13.77
N MET A 137 -9.89 14.49 -13.87
CA MET A 137 -10.60 14.17 -15.11
C MET A 137 -10.29 15.19 -16.20
N GLN A 138 -10.31 16.49 -15.92
CA GLN A 138 -9.98 17.52 -16.88
C GLN A 138 -8.52 17.49 -17.29
N PHE A 139 -7.61 17.26 -16.35
CA PHE A 139 -6.20 17.04 -16.66
C PHE A 139 -6.02 15.86 -17.61
N ALA A 140 -6.67 14.72 -17.33
CA ALA A 140 -6.61 13.53 -18.17
C ALA A 140 -7.21 13.77 -19.56
N SER A 141 -8.32 14.50 -19.65
CA SER A 141 -8.95 14.89 -20.92
C SER A 141 -7.97 15.69 -21.77
N TRP A 142 -7.33 16.70 -21.17
CA TRP A 142 -6.38 17.55 -21.90
C TRP A 142 -5.18 16.77 -22.42
N ILE A 143 -4.47 16.02 -21.55
CA ILE A 143 -3.28 15.29 -21.98
C ILE A 143 -3.60 14.15 -22.95
N SER A 144 -4.78 13.56 -22.85
CA SER A 144 -5.20 12.51 -23.80
C SER A 144 -5.40 13.05 -25.22
N ALA A 145 -5.87 14.28 -25.34
CA ALA A 145 -6.10 14.94 -26.62
C ALA A 145 -4.82 15.58 -27.20
N HIS A 146 -4.03 16.26 -26.35
CA HIS A 146 -2.93 17.13 -26.81
C HIS A 146 -1.54 16.53 -26.57
N GLY A 147 -1.40 15.56 -25.67
CA GLY A 147 -0.12 14.91 -25.36
C GLY A 147 0.82 15.72 -24.47
N THR A 148 0.39 16.87 -23.96
CA THR A 148 1.16 17.82 -23.15
C THR A 148 0.33 18.37 -22.00
N THR A 149 0.99 18.87 -20.96
CA THR A 149 0.34 19.54 -19.82
C THR A 149 0.11 21.04 -20.05
N ILE A 150 0.66 21.61 -21.12
CA ILE A 150 0.58 23.03 -21.44
C ILE A 150 -0.77 23.34 -22.08
N ILE A 151 -1.57 24.20 -21.45
CA ILE A 151 -2.89 24.64 -21.92
C ILE A 151 -2.78 26.09 -22.37
N PRO A 152 -3.00 26.43 -23.66
CA PRO A 152 -2.97 27.81 -24.11
C PRO A 152 -4.11 28.62 -23.48
N GLN A 153 -3.90 29.89 -23.24
CA GLN A 153 -4.93 30.77 -22.66
C GLN A 153 -5.98 31.20 -23.68
N ASP A 154 -5.61 31.23 -24.98
CA ASP A 154 -6.45 31.63 -26.12
C ASP A 154 -7.23 32.94 -25.87
N PRO A 155 -6.53 34.04 -25.54
CA PRO A 155 -7.15 35.29 -25.10
C PRO A 155 -8.09 35.89 -26.13
N GLN A 156 -7.95 35.53 -27.41
CA GLN A 156 -8.83 35.97 -28.49
C GLN A 156 -10.30 35.58 -28.26
N PHE A 157 -10.59 34.49 -27.60
CA PHE A 157 -11.94 34.07 -27.25
C PHE A 157 -12.57 34.92 -26.14
N PHE A 158 -11.75 35.72 -25.44
CA PHE A 158 -12.16 36.55 -24.31
C PHE A 158 -12.00 38.07 -24.59
N GLY A 159 -11.88 38.45 -25.85
CA GLY A 159 -11.70 39.86 -26.23
C GLY A 159 -10.28 40.41 -26.02
N GLY A 160 -9.26 39.55 -26.03
CA GLY A 160 -7.86 39.91 -25.80
C GLY A 160 -7.38 39.56 -24.38
N HIS A 161 -6.60 40.49 -23.76
CA HIS A 161 -6.13 40.36 -22.38
C HIS A 161 -6.74 41.43 -21.46
N PRO A 162 -8.06 41.41 -21.20
CA PRO A 162 -8.64 42.38 -20.28
C PRO A 162 -8.12 42.12 -18.85
N ALA A 163 -7.76 43.20 -18.14
CA ALA A 163 -7.23 43.13 -16.78
C ALA A 163 -8.21 42.51 -15.77
N SER A 164 -9.49 42.43 -16.15
CA SER A 164 -10.55 41.82 -15.33
C SER A 164 -10.61 40.29 -15.40
N ILE A 165 -9.92 39.66 -16.36
CA ILE A 165 -9.93 38.21 -16.52
C ILE A 165 -8.75 37.58 -15.78
N ILE A 166 -9.06 36.67 -14.86
CA ILE A 166 -8.10 35.81 -14.14
C ILE A 166 -8.16 34.44 -14.80
N TYR A 167 -7.06 34.00 -15.41
CA TYR A 167 -6.97 32.70 -16.07
C TYR A 167 -6.68 31.55 -15.09
N SER A 168 -6.20 31.83 -13.87
CA SER A 168 -5.99 30.82 -12.85
C SER A 168 -7.28 30.41 -12.15
N SER A 169 -7.37 29.14 -11.79
CA SER A 169 -8.43 28.59 -10.94
C SER A 169 -7.84 27.70 -9.84
N ALA A 170 -8.69 27.13 -8.99
CA ALA A 170 -8.24 26.16 -8.00
C ALA A 170 -7.65 24.87 -8.62
N ALA A 171 -7.98 24.58 -9.88
CA ALA A 171 -7.56 23.38 -10.61
C ALA A 171 -6.46 23.63 -11.65
N PHE A 172 -6.27 24.89 -12.08
CA PHE A 172 -5.32 25.26 -13.14
C PHE A 172 -4.58 26.53 -12.75
N TYR A 173 -3.28 26.54 -12.92
CA TYR A 173 -2.39 27.64 -12.54
C TYR A 173 -1.85 28.34 -13.77
N GLN A 174 -1.92 29.66 -13.77
CA GLN A 174 -1.35 30.49 -14.83
C GLN A 174 0.18 30.57 -14.71
N VAL A 175 0.87 30.30 -15.83
CA VAL A 175 2.32 30.44 -15.98
C VAL A 175 2.60 31.19 -17.26
N GLY A 176 2.89 32.49 -17.16
CA GLY A 176 3.02 33.35 -18.35
C GLY A 176 1.72 33.40 -19.14
N ASN A 177 1.74 32.95 -20.39
CA ASN A 177 0.61 32.91 -21.32
C ASN A 177 -0.04 31.53 -21.47
N HIS A 178 0.22 30.59 -20.55
CA HIS A 178 -0.40 29.28 -20.57
C HIS A 178 -0.86 28.87 -19.16
N LEU A 179 -1.65 27.80 -19.09
CA LEU A 179 -2.10 27.18 -17.87
C LEU A 179 -1.47 25.81 -17.72
N VAL A 180 -1.24 25.39 -16.47
CA VAL A 180 -0.81 24.04 -16.09
C VAL A 180 -1.79 23.46 -15.10
N PRO A 181 -2.11 22.16 -15.22
CA PRO A 181 -3.02 21.51 -14.29
C PRO A 181 -2.44 21.39 -12.88
N GLN A 182 -3.33 21.35 -11.91
CA GLN A 182 -3.04 20.96 -10.53
C GLN A 182 -2.72 19.46 -10.44
N PHE A 183 -2.03 19.06 -9.40
CA PHE A 183 -1.73 17.68 -9.01
C PHE A 183 -0.68 16.95 -9.86
N MET A 184 -0.25 15.80 -9.32
CA MET A 184 0.71 14.91 -9.95
C MET A 184 0.08 14.17 -11.14
N ALA A 185 0.88 13.91 -12.17
CA ALA A 185 0.41 13.34 -13.43
C ALA A 185 0.02 11.85 -13.39
N GLY A 186 0.35 11.13 -12.32
CA GLY A 186 0.19 9.67 -12.27
C GLY A 186 -1.24 9.18 -12.55
N LEU A 187 -2.24 9.70 -11.83
CA LEU A 187 -3.64 9.31 -12.07
C LEU A 187 -4.17 9.82 -13.42
N PRO A 188 -3.98 11.09 -13.83
CA PRO A 188 -4.40 11.56 -15.14
C PRO A 188 -3.91 10.72 -16.30
N MET A 189 -2.66 10.24 -16.27
CA MET A 189 -2.14 9.32 -17.29
C MET A 189 -2.94 8.01 -17.35
N VAL A 190 -3.34 7.42 -16.21
CA VAL A 190 -4.18 6.21 -16.21
C VAL A 190 -5.58 6.50 -16.74
N LEU A 191 -6.20 7.61 -16.34
CA LEU A 191 -7.53 8.02 -16.81
C LEU A 191 -7.55 8.26 -18.31
N SER A 192 -6.44 8.71 -18.91
CA SER A 192 -6.30 8.91 -20.35
C SER A 192 -6.53 7.63 -21.17
N LEU A 193 -6.27 6.44 -20.60
CA LEU A 193 -6.63 5.17 -21.24
C LEU A 193 -8.13 5.06 -21.47
N GLY A 194 -8.94 5.55 -20.54
CA GLY A 194 -10.39 5.61 -20.69
C GLY A 194 -10.84 6.65 -21.73
N PHE A 195 -10.19 7.82 -21.75
CA PHE A 195 -10.46 8.85 -22.76
C PHE A 195 -10.15 8.34 -24.17
N TRP A 196 -9.05 7.66 -24.39
CA TRP A 196 -8.72 7.07 -25.69
C TRP A 196 -9.68 5.94 -26.10
N ALA A 197 -10.25 5.20 -25.14
CA ALA A 197 -11.15 4.10 -25.40
C ALA A 197 -12.60 4.54 -25.67
N GLY A 198 -13.08 5.66 -25.07
CA GLY A 198 -14.48 6.09 -25.20
C GLY A 198 -14.83 7.38 -24.48
N GLY A 199 -13.85 8.29 -24.39
CA GLY A 199 -14.06 9.62 -23.80
C GLY A 199 -14.32 9.57 -22.29
N ALA A 200 -14.93 10.65 -21.78
CA ALA A 200 -15.25 10.79 -20.37
C ALA A 200 -16.11 9.64 -19.82
N ARG A 201 -17.00 9.07 -20.66
CA ARG A 201 -17.86 7.94 -20.27
C ARG A 201 -17.07 6.71 -19.83
N LEU A 202 -15.98 6.36 -20.51
CA LEU A 202 -15.14 5.24 -20.11
C LEU A 202 -14.07 5.63 -19.08
N ALA A 203 -13.66 6.88 -19.06
CA ALA A 203 -12.65 7.36 -18.11
C ALA A 203 -13.14 7.27 -16.65
N VAL A 204 -14.42 7.57 -16.36
CA VAL A 204 -14.98 7.48 -15.00
C VAL A 204 -15.00 6.04 -14.45
N PHE A 205 -15.04 5.01 -15.30
CA PHE A 205 -15.01 3.61 -14.87
C PHE A 205 -13.62 3.14 -14.40
N TRP A 206 -12.56 3.95 -14.62
CA TRP A 206 -11.26 3.65 -14.00
C TRP A 206 -11.29 3.73 -12.48
N ALA A 207 -12.12 4.58 -11.88
CA ALA A 207 -12.25 4.67 -10.42
C ALA A 207 -12.68 3.33 -9.79
N PRO A 208 -13.83 2.70 -10.17
CA PRO A 208 -14.21 1.39 -9.64
C PRO A 208 -13.24 0.26 -10.03
N ALA A 209 -12.60 0.33 -11.20
CA ALA A 209 -11.60 -0.65 -11.59
C ALA A 209 -10.34 -0.58 -10.70
N LEU A 210 -9.79 0.61 -10.48
CA LEU A 210 -8.66 0.83 -9.57
C LEU A 210 -9.02 0.43 -8.13
N GLY A 211 -10.24 0.75 -7.68
CA GLY A 211 -10.75 0.32 -6.37
C GLY A 211 -10.76 -1.19 -6.20
N ALA A 212 -11.28 -1.94 -7.20
CA ALA A 212 -11.28 -3.40 -7.19
C ALA A 212 -9.86 -3.99 -7.15
N LEU A 213 -8.95 -3.43 -7.94
CA LEU A 213 -7.54 -3.85 -7.97
C LEU A 213 -6.82 -3.51 -6.67
N ALA A 214 -7.13 -2.39 -6.03
CA ALA A 214 -6.60 -2.01 -4.72
C ALA A 214 -7.06 -2.98 -3.62
N VAL A 215 -8.34 -3.35 -3.60
CA VAL A 215 -8.90 -4.36 -2.68
C VAL A 215 -8.24 -5.72 -2.88
N LEU A 216 -8.03 -6.14 -4.14
CA LEU A 216 -7.31 -7.38 -4.48
C LEU A 216 -5.87 -7.36 -3.96
N THR A 217 -5.15 -6.26 -4.21
CA THR A 217 -3.75 -6.10 -3.80
C THR A 217 -3.62 -6.07 -2.27
N PHE A 218 -4.54 -5.39 -1.58
CA PHE A 218 -4.60 -5.40 -0.11
C PHE A 218 -4.85 -6.80 0.46
N GLY A 219 -5.80 -7.56 -0.11
CA GLY A 219 -6.00 -8.96 0.24
C GLY A 219 -4.72 -9.79 0.09
N GLY A 220 -3.91 -9.50 -0.91
CA GLY A 220 -2.59 -10.11 -1.12
C GLY A 220 -1.58 -9.82 -0.02
N LEU A 221 -1.54 -8.60 0.51
CA LEU A 221 -0.71 -8.24 1.67
C LEU A 221 -1.17 -9.00 2.93
N VAL A 222 -2.49 -9.06 3.16
CA VAL A 222 -3.05 -9.81 4.29
C VAL A 222 -2.73 -11.30 4.17
N ALA A 223 -2.83 -11.88 2.97
CA ALA A 223 -2.45 -13.27 2.73
C ALA A 223 -1.00 -13.56 3.11
N ARG A 224 -0.10 -12.62 2.84
CA ARG A 224 1.34 -12.72 3.16
C ARG A 224 1.62 -12.55 4.64
N LEU A 225 0.96 -11.64 5.33
CA LEU A 225 1.28 -11.29 6.73
C LEU A 225 0.44 -12.06 7.75
N VAL A 226 -0.83 -12.31 7.46
CA VAL A 226 -1.78 -12.96 8.37
C VAL A 226 -2.08 -14.40 7.93
N GLY A 227 -2.23 -14.59 6.62
CA GLY A 227 -2.47 -15.89 6.01
C GLY A 227 -3.61 -15.88 4.99
N PRO A 228 -3.57 -16.78 3.98
CA PRO A 228 -4.49 -16.81 2.86
C PRO A 228 -5.98 -16.87 3.25
N ARG A 229 -6.31 -17.57 4.34
CA ARG A 229 -7.70 -17.73 4.80
C ARG A 229 -8.35 -16.43 5.28
N TRP A 230 -7.56 -15.43 5.66
CA TRP A 230 -8.05 -14.14 6.15
C TRP A 230 -8.11 -13.07 5.06
N ALA A 231 -7.51 -13.32 3.91
CA ALA A 231 -7.45 -12.37 2.80
C ALA A 231 -8.83 -11.97 2.26
N PRO A 232 -9.78 -12.90 1.98
CA PRO A 232 -11.10 -12.52 1.49
C PRO A 232 -11.90 -11.69 2.51
N PHE A 233 -11.78 -12.04 3.80
CA PHE A 233 -12.44 -11.28 4.86
C PHE A 233 -11.86 -9.85 4.98
N ALA A 234 -10.54 -9.69 4.96
CA ALA A 234 -9.91 -8.38 5.01
C ALA A 234 -10.26 -7.50 3.79
N ALA A 235 -10.33 -8.12 2.61
CA ALA A 235 -10.79 -7.46 1.38
C ALA A 235 -12.24 -6.98 1.51
N LEU A 236 -13.13 -7.80 2.08
CA LEU A 236 -14.50 -7.40 2.37
C LEU A 236 -14.54 -6.27 3.42
N ALA A 237 -13.78 -6.41 4.50
CA ALA A 237 -13.75 -5.42 5.59
C ALA A 237 -13.32 -4.02 5.12
N ILE A 238 -12.32 -3.91 4.23
CA ILE A 238 -11.94 -2.62 3.65
C ILE A 238 -12.99 -2.15 2.63
N GLY A 239 -13.54 -3.05 1.82
CA GLY A 239 -14.50 -2.74 0.77
C GLY A 239 -15.84 -2.22 1.30
N VAL A 240 -16.27 -2.59 2.50
CA VAL A 240 -17.52 -2.08 3.11
C VAL A 240 -17.36 -0.72 3.78
N THR A 241 -16.16 -0.15 3.84
CA THR A 241 -15.94 1.17 4.45
C THR A 241 -16.33 2.30 3.50
N ILE A 242 -16.89 3.38 4.04
CA ILE A 242 -17.20 4.60 3.28
C ILE A 242 -15.97 5.15 2.56
N PRO A 243 -14.78 5.33 3.20
CA PRO A 243 -13.63 5.88 2.51
C PRO A 243 -13.23 5.10 1.26
N MET A 244 -13.21 3.77 1.35
CA MET A 244 -12.81 2.94 0.20
C MET A 244 -13.86 2.99 -0.93
N GLN A 245 -15.15 3.01 -0.61
CA GLN A 245 -16.19 3.14 -1.64
C GLN A 245 -16.19 4.53 -2.26
N TYR A 246 -16.03 5.58 -1.46
CA TYR A 246 -16.00 6.96 -1.93
C TYR A 246 -14.89 7.17 -2.99
N VAL A 247 -13.64 6.77 -2.67
CA VAL A 247 -12.53 6.92 -3.62
C VAL A 247 -12.58 5.94 -4.80
N SER A 248 -13.41 4.90 -4.71
CA SER A 248 -13.58 3.91 -5.80
C SER A 248 -14.77 4.22 -6.70
N ARG A 249 -15.55 5.24 -6.41
CA ARG A 249 -16.64 5.72 -7.26
C ARG A 249 -16.28 6.94 -8.06
N ASP A 250 -15.32 7.68 -7.55
CA ASP A 250 -14.87 8.93 -8.11
C ASP A 250 -13.38 8.86 -8.43
N THR A 251 -12.90 9.72 -9.30
CA THR A 251 -11.54 9.67 -9.89
C THR A 251 -10.49 10.22 -8.93
N TRP A 252 -10.30 9.52 -7.80
CA TRP A 252 -9.30 9.83 -6.77
C TRP A 252 -8.01 9.03 -6.97
N SER A 253 -6.89 9.61 -6.59
CA SER A 253 -5.56 8.98 -6.72
C SER A 253 -5.24 7.94 -5.64
N GLU A 254 -6.03 7.87 -4.58
CA GLU A 254 -5.82 7.01 -3.42
C GLU A 254 -5.81 5.51 -3.75
N PRO A 255 -6.73 4.96 -4.60
CA PRO A 255 -6.68 3.55 -4.96
C PRO A 255 -5.41 3.17 -5.71
N LEU A 256 -4.93 4.04 -6.61
CA LEU A 256 -3.69 3.81 -7.36
C LEU A 256 -2.46 3.85 -6.44
N ALA A 257 -2.40 4.82 -5.52
CA ALA A 257 -1.35 4.90 -4.51
C ALA A 257 -1.35 3.66 -3.58
N LEU A 258 -2.53 3.18 -3.17
CA LEU A 258 -2.68 1.96 -2.38
C LEU A 258 -2.14 0.74 -3.13
N ILE A 259 -2.41 0.60 -4.44
CA ILE A 259 -1.88 -0.48 -5.28
C ILE A 259 -0.34 -0.48 -5.25
N PHE A 260 0.30 0.68 -5.44
CA PHE A 260 1.75 0.78 -5.45
C PHE A 260 2.36 0.53 -4.07
N LEU A 261 1.84 1.15 -3.04
CA LEU A 261 2.37 1.03 -1.69
C LEU A 261 2.22 -0.40 -1.15
N VAL A 262 1.02 -0.98 -1.24
CA VAL A 262 0.74 -2.34 -0.75
C VAL A 262 1.40 -3.39 -1.64
N GLY A 263 1.45 -3.15 -2.95
CA GLY A 263 2.21 -3.97 -3.90
C GLY A 263 3.70 -3.98 -3.58
N GLY A 264 4.29 -2.81 -3.31
CA GLY A 264 5.68 -2.67 -2.89
C GLY A 264 5.97 -3.41 -1.58
N LEU A 265 5.14 -3.22 -0.55
CA LEU A 265 5.25 -3.97 0.71
C LEU A 265 5.14 -5.48 0.49
N SER A 266 4.22 -5.92 -0.38
CA SER A 266 4.03 -7.35 -0.70
C SER A 266 5.27 -7.96 -1.36
N LEU A 267 5.83 -7.29 -2.36
CA LEU A 267 7.05 -7.77 -3.04
C LEU A 267 8.28 -7.71 -2.14
N TRP A 268 8.36 -6.72 -1.24
CA TRP A 268 9.41 -6.70 -0.22
C TRP A 268 9.33 -7.92 0.71
N ILE A 269 8.14 -8.27 1.17
CA ILE A 269 7.92 -9.47 1.98
C ILE A 269 8.30 -10.74 1.20
N ASP A 270 7.93 -10.81 -0.07
CA ASP A 270 8.28 -11.94 -0.95
C ASP A 270 9.80 -12.05 -1.15
N SER A 271 10.50 -10.92 -1.30
CA SER A 271 11.97 -10.85 -1.36
C SER A 271 12.62 -11.45 -0.11
N GLN A 272 12.13 -11.08 1.09
CA GLN A 272 12.66 -11.62 2.34
C GLN A 272 12.39 -13.11 2.54
N ARG A 273 11.30 -13.65 1.96
CA ARG A 273 10.98 -15.08 2.03
C ARG A 273 11.83 -15.92 1.10
N ALA A 274 12.09 -15.41 -0.10
CA ALA A 274 12.94 -16.07 -1.07
C ALA A 274 14.39 -16.20 -0.59
N ASP A 275 14.88 -15.23 0.19
CA ASP A 275 16.22 -15.24 0.78
C ASP A 275 16.43 -16.40 1.77
N ARG A 276 15.44 -16.65 2.61
CA ARG A 276 15.53 -17.76 3.61
C ARG A 276 15.59 -19.13 2.98
N GLY A 277 14.88 -19.33 1.86
CA GLY A 277 14.94 -20.60 1.12
C GLY A 277 16.27 -20.85 0.40
N GLN A 278 17.07 -19.79 0.18
CA GLN A 278 18.40 -19.90 -0.43
C GLN A 278 19.52 -20.08 0.61
N GLN A 279 19.38 -19.50 1.81
CA GLN A 279 20.38 -19.65 2.89
C GLN A 279 20.50 -21.09 3.40
N ASP A 280 19.43 -21.89 3.29
CA ASP A 280 19.46 -23.31 3.66
C ASP A 280 20.17 -24.19 2.61
N SER A 281 20.52 -23.64 1.44
CA SER A 281 21.10 -24.41 0.32
C SER A 281 22.52 -24.05 -0.04
N GLU A 282 23.08 -22.91 0.40
CA GLU A 282 24.43 -22.47 0.03
C GLU A 282 25.13 -21.71 1.16
N GLU A 283 26.10 -22.33 1.81
CA GLU A 283 27.23 -21.65 2.45
C GLU A 283 28.14 -21.03 1.37
N ASP A 284 27.68 -20.01 0.66
CA ASP A 284 28.51 -19.38 -0.35
C ASP A 284 29.13 -18.07 0.18
N THR A 285 30.41 -18.19 0.57
CA THR A 285 31.31 -17.12 0.99
C THR A 285 31.77 -16.21 -0.17
N ALA A 286 31.07 -16.19 -1.30
CA ALA A 286 31.41 -15.37 -2.45
C ALA A 286 31.29 -13.87 -2.15
N SER A 287 32.39 -13.16 -2.38
CA SER A 287 32.50 -11.73 -2.12
C SER A 287 31.47 -10.93 -2.94
N TRP A 288 30.70 -10.09 -2.28
CA TRP A 288 29.64 -9.21 -2.84
C TRP A 288 30.15 -8.20 -3.89
N ARG A 289 31.44 -8.20 -4.19
CA ARG A 289 32.08 -7.19 -5.06
C ARG A 289 32.18 -7.54 -6.55
N THR A 290 31.91 -8.76 -6.95
CA THR A 290 32.42 -9.19 -8.26
C THR A 290 31.41 -9.72 -9.27
N ASP A 291 30.13 -9.97 -8.94
CA ASP A 291 29.21 -10.50 -9.97
C ASP A 291 27.81 -9.85 -9.95
N TRP A 292 27.71 -8.70 -10.67
CA TRP A 292 26.44 -8.04 -10.93
C TRP A 292 25.44 -8.94 -11.67
N ARG A 293 25.91 -9.91 -12.46
CA ARG A 293 25.05 -10.87 -13.17
C ARG A 293 24.39 -11.85 -12.21
N HIS A 294 25.09 -12.30 -11.20
CA HIS A 294 24.52 -13.09 -10.11
C HIS A 294 23.46 -12.28 -9.33
N TYR A 295 23.75 -11.01 -9.06
CA TYR A 295 22.84 -10.07 -8.42
C TYR A 295 21.52 -9.93 -9.19
N MET A 296 21.58 -9.74 -10.51
CA MET A 296 20.40 -9.63 -11.39
C MET A 296 19.65 -10.95 -11.56
N ARG A 297 20.29 -12.09 -11.33
CA ARG A 297 19.64 -13.40 -11.43
C ARG A 297 18.93 -13.81 -10.14
N SER A 298 19.36 -13.31 -9.00
CA SER A 298 18.73 -13.61 -7.70
C SER A 298 17.32 -13.07 -7.65
N GLY A 299 16.35 -13.94 -7.41
CA GLY A 299 14.93 -13.57 -7.27
C GLY A 299 14.69 -12.56 -6.14
N THR A 300 15.46 -12.64 -5.06
CA THR A 300 15.38 -11.77 -3.89
C THR A 300 15.72 -10.33 -4.23
N HIS A 301 16.81 -10.10 -4.99
CA HIS A 301 17.25 -8.77 -5.37
C HIS A 301 16.29 -8.09 -6.37
N VAL A 302 15.77 -8.86 -7.33
CA VAL A 302 14.78 -8.35 -8.29
C VAL A 302 13.51 -7.89 -7.59
N LEU A 303 12.95 -8.72 -6.70
CA LEU A 303 11.75 -8.36 -5.97
C LEU A 303 11.98 -7.16 -5.03
N ALA A 304 13.17 -7.05 -4.41
CA ALA A 304 13.54 -5.90 -3.61
C ALA A 304 13.64 -4.60 -4.43
N GLY A 305 14.25 -4.66 -5.62
CA GLY A 305 14.36 -3.51 -6.52
C GLY A 305 13.00 -3.04 -7.03
N VAL A 306 12.15 -3.97 -7.47
CA VAL A 306 10.77 -3.64 -7.90
C VAL A 306 9.94 -3.13 -6.73
N ALA A 307 10.10 -3.67 -5.50
CA ALA A 307 9.46 -3.15 -4.31
C ALA A 307 9.85 -1.69 -4.03
N GLY A 308 11.14 -1.37 -4.13
CA GLY A 308 11.63 0.00 -3.99
C GLY A 308 11.03 0.94 -5.05
N LEU A 309 11.01 0.53 -6.32
CA LEU A 309 10.37 1.29 -7.41
C LEU A 309 8.90 1.56 -7.13
N LEU A 310 8.14 0.54 -6.71
CA LEU A 310 6.72 0.68 -6.38
C LEU A 310 6.49 1.64 -5.21
N LEU A 311 7.30 1.55 -4.16
CA LEU A 311 7.21 2.47 -3.04
C LEU A 311 7.56 3.91 -3.48
N GLY A 312 8.59 4.11 -4.28
CA GLY A 312 9.01 5.44 -4.76
C GLY A 312 8.01 6.07 -5.72
N ILE A 313 7.43 5.29 -6.65
CA ILE A 313 6.51 5.80 -7.68
C ILE A 313 5.18 6.30 -7.11
N THR A 314 4.86 6.02 -5.83
CA THR A 314 3.73 6.61 -5.14
C THR A 314 3.77 8.14 -5.17
N PHE A 315 4.97 8.73 -5.21
CA PHE A 315 5.12 10.18 -5.34
C PHE A 315 4.59 10.73 -6.66
N LEU A 316 4.72 10.00 -7.76
CA LEU A 316 4.13 10.41 -9.05
C LEU A 316 2.59 10.38 -9.03
N THR A 317 1.99 9.62 -8.11
CA THR A 317 0.53 9.57 -7.97
C THR A 317 -0.03 10.58 -6.99
N ARG A 318 0.76 10.93 -5.95
CA ARG A 318 0.32 11.80 -4.86
C ARG A 318 1.47 12.62 -4.31
N LEU A 319 1.19 13.90 -4.08
CA LEU A 319 2.17 14.81 -3.46
C LEU A 319 2.64 14.35 -2.08
N ASP A 320 1.76 13.74 -1.28
CA ASP A 320 2.06 13.22 0.05
C ASP A 320 2.69 11.81 0.06
N GLY A 321 2.88 11.20 -1.12
CA GLY A 321 3.53 9.90 -1.25
C GLY A 321 4.87 9.75 -0.53
N PRO A 322 5.81 10.71 -0.60
CA PRO A 322 7.05 10.66 0.18
C PRO A 322 6.84 10.66 1.69
N ALA A 323 5.78 11.30 2.19
CA ALA A 323 5.44 11.25 3.60
C ALA A 323 5.00 9.85 4.02
N ASP A 324 4.20 9.16 3.20
CA ASP A 324 3.72 7.80 3.50
C ASP A 324 4.87 6.78 3.61
N ILE A 325 5.95 6.97 2.85
CA ILE A 325 7.10 6.06 2.80
C ILE A 325 8.33 6.55 3.59
N LEU A 326 8.22 7.65 4.35
CA LEU A 326 9.36 8.30 5.01
C LEU A 326 10.18 7.32 5.87
N PHE A 327 9.53 6.42 6.59
CA PHE A 327 10.19 5.46 7.47
C PHE A 327 10.82 4.26 6.75
N VAL A 328 10.69 4.16 5.43
CA VAL A 328 11.52 3.24 4.62
C VAL A 328 13.01 3.62 4.71
N ILE A 329 13.32 4.92 4.86
CA ILE A 329 14.71 5.42 4.97
C ILE A 329 15.43 4.84 6.19
N PRO A 330 14.95 5.02 7.44
CA PRO A 330 15.60 4.42 8.60
C PRO A 330 15.55 2.89 8.59
N TYR A 331 14.54 2.28 7.98
CA TYR A 331 14.51 0.84 7.78
C TYR A 331 15.65 0.37 6.88
N CYS A 332 15.95 1.05 5.79
CA CYS A 332 17.14 0.79 4.96
C CYS A 332 18.43 0.93 5.79
N GLY A 333 18.51 1.90 6.70
CA GLY A 333 19.61 2.04 7.65
C GLY A 333 19.80 0.79 8.52
N VAL A 334 18.72 0.22 9.05
CA VAL A 334 18.76 -1.03 9.83
C VAL A 334 19.23 -2.21 8.98
N LEU A 335 18.76 -2.32 7.73
CA LEU A 335 19.19 -3.37 6.79
C LEU A 335 20.68 -3.25 6.45
N LEU A 336 21.18 -2.02 6.26
CA LEU A 336 22.62 -1.74 6.04
C LEU A 336 23.47 -2.17 7.24
N LEU A 337 23.01 -1.92 8.47
CA LEU A 337 23.68 -2.37 9.69
C LEU A 337 23.69 -3.90 9.81
N ARG A 338 22.62 -4.55 9.40
CA ARG A 338 22.49 -6.02 9.37
C ARG A 338 23.18 -6.66 8.16
N ARG A 339 23.81 -5.86 7.28
CA ARG A 339 24.50 -6.30 6.07
C ARG A 339 23.62 -7.15 5.13
N GLN A 340 22.31 -6.87 5.10
CA GLN A 340 21.40 -7.59 4.20
C GLN A 340 21.64 -7.15 2.74
N ARG A 341 21.87 -8.12 1.85
CA ARG A 341 22.24 -7.85 0.44
C ARG A 341 21.12 -7.16 -0.34
N GLN A 342 19.85 -7.43 -0.02
CA GLN A 342 18.67 -6.86 -0.71
C GLN A 342 18.48 -5.35 -0.50
N VAL A 343 19.20 -4.74 0.47
CA VAL A 343 19.03 -3.32 0.78
C VAL A 343 19.43 -2.41 -0.38
N MET A 344 20.48 -2.77 -1.14
CA MET A 344 20.92 -1.94 -2.27
C MET A 344 19.90 -1.89 -3.41
N PRO A 345 19.36 -3.03 -3.92
CA PRO A 345 18.27 -2.98 -4.90
C PRO A 345 17.04 -2.20 -4.40
N LEU A 346 16.67 -2.35 -3.12
CA LEU A 346 15.57 -1.60 -2.53
C LEU A 346 15.83 -0.08 -2.58
N ILE A 347 17.02 0.36 -2.17
CA ILE A 347 17.40 1.79 -2.18
C ILE A 347 17.43 2.33 -3.62
N VAL A 348 18.06 1.61 -4.55
CA VAL A 348 18.13 2.04 -5.96
C VAL A 348 16.73 2.17 -6.55
N GLY A 349 15.88 1.17 -6.33
CA GLY A 349 14.48 1.21 -6.77
C GLY A 349 13.71 2.38 -6.14
N LEU A 350 13.86 2.60 -4.83
CA LEU A 350 13.20 3.68 -4.11
C LEU A 350 13.62 5.05 -4.68
N ILE A 351 14.91 5.28 -4.86
CA ILE A 351 15.43 6.53 -5.43
C ILE A 351 14.92 6.73 -6.85
N ALA A 352 15.01 5.69 -7.70
CA ALA A 352 14.54 5.76 -9.08
C ALA A 352 13.04 6.06 -9.16
N GLY A 353 12.20 5.37 -8.36
CA GLY A 353 10.76 5.63 -8.32
C GLY A 353 10.43 7.03 -7.80
N THR A 354 11.09 7.48 -6.73
CA THR A 354 10.87 8.82 -6.16
C THR A 354 11.32 9.92 -7.13
N ALA A 355 12.35 9.67 -7.93
CA ALA A 355 12.83 10.63 -8.93
C ALA A 355 11.74 10.98 -9.97
N TYR A 356 10.88 10.02 -10.36
CA TYR A 356 9.75 10.30 -11.27
C TYR A 356 8.81 11.37 -10.69
N GLY A 357 8.39 11.22 -9.43
CA GLY A 357 7.55 12.22 -8.77
C GLY A 357 8.28 13.54 -8.53
N ALA A 358 9.59 13.50 -8.23
CA ALA A 358 10.39 14.73 -8.06
C ALA A 358 10.52 15.50 -9.39
N VAL A 359 10.72 14.80 -10.51
CA VAL A 359 10.77 15.40 -11.86
C VAL A 359 9.41 15.98 -12.23
N ASP A 360 8.29 15.26 -11.98
CA ASP A 360 6.94 15.81 -12.18
C ASP A 360 6.75 17.10 -11.37
N GLY A 361 7.08 17.05 -10.07
CA GLY A 361 6.98 18.21 -9.17
C GLY A 361 7.84 19.40 -9.59
N ALA A 362 9.00 19.16 -10.20
CA ALA A 362 9.90 20.23 -10.63
C ALA A 362 9.54 20.83 -11.99
N PHE A 363 9.02 20.03 -12.92
CA PHE A 363 8.84 20.45 -14.32
C PHE A 363 7.38 20.62 -14.73
N LEU A 364 6.46 19.76 -14.29
CA LEU A 364 5.06 19.81 -14.72
C LEU A 364 4.15 20.47 -13.68
N THR A 365 4.32 20.16 -12.40
CA THR A 365 3.44 20.64 -11.32
C THR A 365 4.07 21.69 -10.41
N ALA A 366 5.22 22.26 -10.79
CA ALA A 366 5.91 23.30 -10.04
C ALA A 366 5.01 24.48 -9.62
N PRO A 367 4.12 25.02 -10.48
CA PRO A 367 3.22 26.11 -10.11
C PRO A 367 2.25 25.77 -8.98
N TYR A 368 1.82 24.52 -8.89
CA TYR A 368 1.02 24.03 -7.78
C TYR A 368 1.83 23.87 -6.48
N LEU A 369 3.09 23.39 -6.60
CA LEU A 369 3.92 23.09 -5.45
C LEU A 369 4.51 24.34 -4.80
N ILE A 370 4.98 25.30 -5.60
CA ILE A 370 5.78 26.44 -5.11
C ILE A 370 4.88 27.55 -4.56
N PRO A 371 3.87 28.13 -5.28
CA PRO A 371 3.03 29.18 -4.73
C PRO A 371 1.97 28.68 -3.74
N GLY A 372 1.27 27.58 -4.07
CA GLY A 372 0.09 27.13 -3.33
C GLY A 372 0.39 26.29 -2.09
N ASN A 373 1.46 25.49 -2.11
CA ASN A 373 1.78 24.50 -1.07
C ASN A 373 3.20 24.61 -0.52
N SER A 374 3.84 25.77 -0.68
CA SER A 374 5.27 25.94 -0.36
C SER A 374 5.64 25.54 1.08
N SER A 375 4.81 25.86 2.07
CA SER A 375 5.05 25.50 3.46
C SER A 375 5.00 23.98 3.70
N SER A 376 4.02 23.29 3.09
CA SER A 376 3.88 21.84 3.19
C SER A 376 4.99 21.10 2.44
N VAL A 377 5.35 21.56 1.25
CA VAL A 377 6.45 20.99 0.46
C VAL A 377 7.80 21.20 1.15
N LYS A 378 8.08 22.41 1.64
CA LYS A 378 9.30 22.71 2.42
C LYS A 378 9.37 21.85 3.67
N GLY A 379 8.27 21.71 4.41
CA GLY A 379 8.18 20.86 5.59
C GLY A 379 8.46 19.38 5.27
N MET A 380 7.90 18.87 4.17
CA MET A 380 8.13 17.50 3.71
C MET A 380 9.60 17.29 3.28
N CYS A 381 10.16 18.19 2.49
CA CYS A 381 11.57 18.12 2.09
C CYS A 381 12.50 18.19 3.31
N ALA A 382 12.24 19.08 4.25
CA ALA A 382 12.99 19.17 5.50
C ALA A 382 12.90 17.87 6.32
N ALA A 383 11.70 17.26 6.43
CA ALA A 383 11.51 15.99 7.12
C ALA A 383 12.31 14.85 6.46
N VAL A 384 12.27 14.75 5.13
CA VAL A 384 13.05 13.75 4.36
C VAL A 384 14.55 13.95 4.60
N ILE A 385 15.05 15.18 4.51
CA ILE A 385 16.46 15.51 4.72
C ILE A 385 16.90 15.17 6.16
N VAL A 386 16.12 15.57 7.15
CA VAL A 386 16.41 15.30 8.58
C VAL A 386 16.44 13.80 8.85
N VAL A 387 15.46 13.05 8.35
CA VAL A 387 15.40 11.59 8.54
C VAL A 387 16.56 10.91 7.80
N LEU A 388 16.90 11.35 6.61
CA LEU A 388 18.02 10.82 5.83
C LEU A 388 19.36 11.07 6.55
N ILE A 389 19.64 12.32 6.93
CA ILE A 389 20.87 12.70 7.67
C ILE A 389 20.93 11.94 8.99
N GLY A 390 19.84 11.93 9.76
CA GLY A 390 19.77 11.20 11.03
C GLY A 390 20.04 9.72 10.86
N THR A 391 19.50 9.09 9.79
CA THR A 391 19.76 7.68 9.46
C THR A 391 21.22 7.44 9.11
N VAL A 392 21.82 8.27 8.26
CA VAL A 392 23.23 8.15 7.86
C VAL A 392 24.14 8.31 9.06
N LEU A 393 23.92 9.34 9.90
CA LEU A 393 24.69 9.56 11.11
C LEU A 393 24.54 8.42 12.12
N ALA A 394 23.33 7.89 12.30
CA ALA A 394 23.10 6.75 13.19
C ALA A 394 23.81 5.49 12.69
N VAL A 395 23.74 5.19 11.39
CA VAL A 395 24.45 4.06 10.78
C VAL A 395 25.96 4.21 10.92
N TRP A 396 26.49 5.40 10.62
CA TRP A 396 27.92 5.70 10.75
C TRP A 396 28.39 5.55 12.20
N TRP A 397 27.68 6.15 13.16
CA TRP A 397 28.02 6.10 14.58
C TRP A 397 27.99 4.68 15.15
N LEU A 398 26.92 3.89 14.83
CA LEU A 398 26.78 2.51 15.26
C LEU A 398 27.88 1.61 14.66
N ARG A 399 28.24 1.82 13.38
CA ARG A 399 29.36 1.10 12.76
C ARG A 399 30.71 1.38 13.42
N ARG A 400 30.99 2.65 13.78
CA ARG A 400 32.24 3.03 14.45
C ARG A 400 32.37 2.46 15.86
N ARG A 401 31.27 2.37 16.59
CA ARG A 401 31.28 1.80 17.96
C ARG A 401 31.40 0.28 18.00
N GLY A 402 31.41 -0.40 16.87
CA GLY A 402 31.48 -1.86 16.82
C GLY A 402 30.31 -2.55 17.53
N SER A 403 29.28 -1.80 17.90
CA SER A 403 28.10 -2.32 18.58
C SER A 403 27.38 -3.28 17.64
N GLN A 404 27.59 -4.58 17.86
CA GLN A 404 26.77 -5.60 17.22
C GLN A 404 25.33 -5.35 17.69
N LEU A 405 24.44 -5.04 16.77
CA LEU A 405 22.99 -4.99 16.99
C LEU A 405 22.43 -6.30 17.59
N ARG A 406 23.28 -7.31 17.71
CA ARG A 406 23.02 -8.63 18.27
C ARG A 406 22.64 -8.60 19.76
N ASN A 407 22.97 -7.51 20.49
CA ASN A 407 22.73 -7.38 21.94
C ASN A 407 21.55 -6.45 22.30
N LEU A 408 20.70 -6.08 21.34
CA LEU A 408 19.43 -5.42 21.61
C LEU A 408 18.31 -6.50 21.60
N PRO A 409 17.37 -6.45 22.54
CA PRO A 409 16.78 -5.23 23.08
C PRO A 409 16.99 -5.07 24.57
N LYS A 410 17.34 -3.86 24.98
CA LYS A 410 17.23 -3.50 26.39
C LYS A 410 15.78 -3.68 26.85
N PRO A 411 15.52 -4.25 28.03
CA PRO A 411 14.16 -4.53 28.50
C PRO A 411 13.23 -3.32 28.50
N TRP A 412 13.77 -2.13 28.71
CA TRP A 412 13.01 -0.88 28.67
C TRP A 412 12.47 -0.56 27.27
N LEU A 413 13.22 -0.86 26.19
CA LEU A 413 12.77 -0.62 24.82
C LEU A 413 11.57 -1.48 24.47
N VAL A 414 11.59 -2.76 24.89
CA VAL A 414 10.45 -3.67 24.72
C VAL A 414 9.21 -3.14 25.45
N LYS A 415 9.39 -2.64 26.68
CA LYS A 415 8.27 -2.02 27.43
C LYS A 415 7.77 -0.75 26.73
N ALA A 416 8.68 0.12 26.29
CA ALA A 416 8.31 1.37 25.62
C ALA A 416 7.48 1.14 24.35
N VAL A 417 7.89 0.23 23.44
CA VAL A 417 7.15 -0.02 22.20
C VAL A 417 5.80 -0.72 22.42
N VAL A 418 5.62 -1.42 23.54
CA VAL A 418 4.34 -2.02 23.93
C VAL A 418 3.39 -0.96 24.49
N ILE A 419 3.89 -0.02 25.30
CA ILE A 419 3.08 1.00 25.96
C ILE A 419 2.71 2.14 24.99
N LEU A 420 3.62 2.50 24.08
CA LEU A 420 3.49 3.64 23.18
C LEU A 420 2.14 3.71 22.43
N PRO A 421 1.60 2.66 21.81
CA PRO A 421 0.33 2.76 21.09
C PRO A 421 -0.86 3.08 22.01
N PHE A 422 -0.83 2.64 23.26
CA PHE A 422 -1.86 2.99 24.25
C PHE A 422 -1.73 4.44 24.70
N VAL A 423 -0.51 4.95 24.86
CA VAL A 423 -0.26 6.37 25.17
C VAL A 423 -0.75 7.25 24.03
N VAL A 424 -0.46 6.90 22.77
CA VAL A 424 -0.95 7.63 21.59
C VAL A 424 -2.46 7.60 21.53
N LEU A 425 -3.10 6.46 21.80
CA LEU A 425 -4.57 6.35 21.85
C LEU A 425 -5.17 7.28 22.93
N VAL A 426 -4.66 7.21 24.15
CA VAL A 426 -5.14 8.04 25.28
C VAL A 426 -4.91 9.53 24.99
N ALA A 427 -3.72 9.89 24.51
CA ALA A 427 -3.41 11.27 24.13
C ALA A 427 -4.38 11.79 23.05
N SER A 428 -4.69 10.97 22.04
CA SER A 428 -5.62 11.34 20.97
C SER A 428 -7.08 11.45 21.46
N LEU A 429 -7.47 10.68 22.48
CA LEU A 429 -8.79 10.80 23.11
C LEU A 429 -8.91 12.05 23.98
N VAL A 430 -7.83 12.43 24.66
CA VAL A 430 -7.79 13.60 25.56
C VAL A 430 -7.61 14.91 24.80
N ARG A 431 -6.94 14.87 23.65
CA ARG A 431 -6.57 16.03 22.84
C ARG A 431 -7.72 17.02 22.56
N PRO A 432 -8.95 16.60 22.17
CA PRO A 432 -10.06 17.53 21.93
C PRO A 432 -10.50 18.33 23.16
N TYR A 433 -10.27 17.79 24.36
CA TYR A 433 -10.63 18.45 25.63
C TYR A 433 -9.56 19.43 26.10
N VAL A 434 -8.30 19.23 25.73
CA VAL A 434 -7.17 20.10 26.10
C VAL A 434 -7.01 21.25 25.11
N GLU A 435 -7.10 20.97 23.79
CA GLU A 435 -6.96 21.96 22.73
C GLU A 435 -8.30 22.70 22.48
N ARG A 436 -8.82 23.40 23.52
CA ARG A 436 -10.11 24.13 23.44
C ARG A 436 -10.08 25.40 22.57
N ASN A 437 -8.92 25.90 22.18
CA ASN A 437 -8.80 27.11 21.35
C ASN A 437 -8.96 26.76 19.86
N TRP A 438 -10.15 26.74 19.40
CA TRP A 438 -10.70 26.36 18.11
C TRP A 438 -10.39 27.35 16.97
N LYS A 439 -9.23 28.00 16.96
CA LYS A 439 -8.86 28.92 15.86
C LYS A 439 -8.00 28.19 14.84
N ALA A 440 -8.37 28.27 13.59
CA ALA A 440 -7.64 27.96 12.35
C ALA A 440 -7.31 26.49 11.98
N LEU A 441 -7.25 25.51 12.88
CA LEU A 441 -7.08 24.08 12.57
C LEU A 441 -7.99 23.22 13.46
N GLU A 442 -9.21 23.62 13.62
CA GLU A 442 -10.19 23.20 14.62
C GLU A 442 -10.58 21.71 14.58
N TYR A 443 -10.26 20.99 13.51
CA TYR A 443 -10.62 19.59 13.32
C TYR A 443 -9.47 18.60 13.51
N ALA A 444 -8.23 19.07 13.58
CA ALA A 444 -7.09 18.20 13.82
C ALA A 444 -7.19 17.41 15.14
N PRO A 445 -7.70 17.98 16.25
CA PRO A 445 -7.96 17.23 17.47
C PRO A 445 -8.97 16.08 17.31
N LEU A 446 -9.88 16.18 16.34
CA LEU A 446 -10.90 15.16 16.06
C LEU A 446 -10.42 14.04 15.10
N SER A 447 -9.15 14.00 14.74
CA SER A 447 -8.60 13.02 13.78
C SER A 447 -8.84 11.55 14.19
N LEU A 448 -8.80 11.23 15.49
CA LEU A 448 -9.16 9.90 15.98
C LEU A 448 -10.65 9.59 15.78
N HIS A 449 -11.54 10.58 15.92
CA HIS A 449 -12.97 10.41 15.67
C HIS A 449 -13.24 10.07 14.20
N TRP A 450 -12.46 10.63 13.25
CA TRP A 450 -12.58 10.26 11.84
C TRP A 450 -12.23 8.80 11.60
N ILE A 451 -11.17 8.29 12.25
CA ILE A 451 -10.85 6.86 12.18
C ILE A 451 -11.99 6.04 12.77
N TYR A 452 -12.51 6.44 13.93
CA TYR A 452 -13.62 5.77 14.61
C TYR A 452 -14.89 5.70 13.75
N TRP A 453 -15.30 6.80 13.10
CA TRP A 453 -16.50 6.83 12.26
C TRP A 453 -16.46 5.82 11.12
N TYR A 454 -15.28 5.56 10.58
CA TYR A 454 -15.11 4.71 9.40
C TYR A 454 -14.66 3.28 9.68
N THR A 455 -14.14 3.00 10.88
CA THR A 455 -13.63 1.66 11.23
C THR A 455 -14.31 1.05 12.46
N GLY A 456 -14.92 1.86 13.31
CA GLY A 456 -15.51 1.43 14.59
C GLY A 456 -14.48 1.22 15.70
N ALA A 457 -14.98 1.23 16.96
CA ALA A 457 -14.14 1.11 18.17
C ALA A 457 -13.40 -0.24 18.25
N ILE A 458 -14.05 -1.34 17.85
CA ILE A 458 -13.49 -2.68 17.95
C ILE A 458 -12.27 -2.80 17.04
N THR A 459 -12.33 -2.27 15.82
CA THR A 459 -11.20 -2.27 14.89
C THR A 459 -10.02 -1.47 15.47
N ILE A 460 -10.27 -0.30 16.06
CA ILE A 460 -9.24 0.51 16.71
C ILE A 460 -8.60 -0.25 17.88
N ALA A 461 -9.42 -0.79 18.78
CA ALA A 461 -8.92 -1.55 19.95
C ALA A 461 -8.08 -2.76 19.51
N PHE A 462 -8.56 -3.51 18.51
CA PHE A 462 -7.85 -4.65 17.99
C PHE A 462 -6.53 -4.23 17.32
N ALA A 463 -6.53 -3.15 16.55
CA ALA A 463 -5.33 -2.63 15.91
C ALA A 463 -4.27 -2.18 16.93
N VAL A 464 -4.66 -1.48 17.98
CA VAL A 464 -3.76 -1.02 19.05
C VAL A 464 -3.13 -2.21 19.79
N ILE A 465 -3.94 -3.21 20.18
CA ILE A 465 -3.46 -4.41 20.86
C ILE A 465 -2.52 -5.21 19.92
N ALA A 466 -2.93 -5.40 18.66
CA ALA A 466 -2.10 -6.08 17.65
C ALA A 466 -0.77 -5.36 17.45
N PHE A 467 -0.80 -4.03 17.35
CA PHE A 467 0.38 -3.21 17.19
C PHE A 467 1.35 -3.40 18.36
N ALA A 468 0.87 -3.34 19.60
CA ALA A 468 1.68 -3.56 20.79
C ALA A 468 2.33 -4.97 20.81
N MET A 469 1.54 -5.99 20.47
CA MET A 469 2.03 -7.38 20.43
C MET A 469 3.06 -7.60 19.33
N LEU A 470 2.82 -7.08 18.14
CA LEU A 470 3.72 -7.19 16.98
C LEU A 470 4.99 -6.38 17.17
N SER A 471 4.90 -5.15 17.71
CA SER A 471 6.06 -4.32 18.02
C SER A 471 7.03 -5.02 18.97
N ARG A 472 6.49 -5.66 20.02
CA ARG A 472 7.30 -6.51 20.91
C ARG A 472 8.02 -7.61 20.14
N ARG A 473 7.32 -8.32 19.24
CA ARG A 473 7.90 -9.41 18.43
C ARG A 473 8.94 -8.88 17.42
N CYS A 474 8.68 -7.73 16.80
CA CYS A 474 9.62 -7.09 15.88
C CYS A 474 10.92 -6.70 16.59
N VAL A 475 10.84 -6.08 17.78
CA VAL A 475 12.00 -5.67 18.58
C VAL A 475 12.81 -6.89 19.04
N LYS A 476 12.14 -8.00 19.38
CA LYS A 476 12.81 -9.26 19.72
C LYS A 476 13.38 -10.03 18.51
N GLY A 477 13.15 -9.55 17.30
CA GLY A 477 13.57 -10.23 16.06
C GLY A 477 12.72 -11.45 15.69
N GLU A 478 11.60 -11.67 16.37
CA GLU A 478 10.70 -12.81 16.14
C GLU A 478 9.79 -12.63 14.90
N ALA A 479 9.65 -11.38 14.40
CA ALA A 479 8.75 -11.05 13.30
C ALA A 479 9.37 -10.04 12.30
N PRO A 480 10.52 -10.34 11.67
CA PRO A 480 11.25 -9.36 10.86
C PRO A 480 10.49 -8.87 9.63
N VAL A 481 9.63 -9.67 9.03
CA VAL A 481 8.83 -9.26 7.85
C VAL A 481 7.76 -8.21 8.18
N TRP A 482 7.39 -8.07 9.46
CA TRP A 482 6.44 -7.07 9.92
C TRP A 482 7.08 -5.70 10.16
N VAL A 483 8.42 -5.61 10.25
CA VAL A 483 9.10 -4.36 10.64
C VAL A 483 8.77 -3.21 9.69
N LEU A 484 8.93 -3.40 8.37
CA LEU A 484 8.64 -2.34 7.41
C LEU A 484 7.14 -1.97 7.37
N PRO A 485 6.19 -2.92 7.23
CA PRO A 485 4.76 -2.59 7.32
C PRO A 485 4.39 -1.84 8.60
N MET A 486 4.90 -2.27 9.75
CA MET A 486 4.63 -1.63 11.04
C MET A 486 5.17 -0.20 11.11
N LEU A 487 6.35 0.06 10.57
CA LEU A 487 6.93 1.41 10.52
C LEU A 487 6.11 2.35 9.61
N VAL A 488 5.72 1.87 8.43
CA VAL A 488 4.88 2.65 7.48
C VAL A 488 3.52 2.96 8.11
N PHE A 489 2.85 1.96 8.69
CA PHE A 489 1.53 2.15 9.31
C PHE A 489 1.59 3.03 10.57
N ALA A 490 2.58 2.83 11.44
CA ALA A 490 2.75 3.63 12.64
C ALA A 490 2.96 5.10 12.31
N TRP A 491 3.82 5.37 11.35
CA TRP A 491 4.11 6.73 10.91
C TRP A 491 2.87 7.40 10.30
N ALA A 492 2.19 6.73 9.37
CA ALA A 492 1.01 7.29 8.72
C ALA A 492 -0.12 7.58 9.73
N VAL A 493 -0.35 6.67 10.70
CA VAL A 493 -1.32 6.89 11.78
C VAL A 493 -0.91 8.08 12.63
N LEU A 494 0.34 8.15 13.07
CA LEU A 494 0.84 9.25 13.89
C LEU A 494 0.73 10.59 13.16
N PHE A 495 1.17 10.62 11.89
CA PHE A 495 1.10 11.82 11.06
C PHE A 495 -0.36 12.28 10.88
N PHE A 496 -1.29 11.36 10.58
CA PHE A 496 -2.70 11.67 10.46
C PHE A 496 -3.32 12.17 11.77
N LEU A 497 -2.99 11.54 12.90
CA LEU A 497 -3.48 11.97 14.22
C LEU A 497 -2.98 13.36 14.60
N LEU A 498 -1.76 13.70 14.25
CA LEU A 498 -1.17 15.02 14.53
C LEU A 498 -1.72 16.09 13.58
N ARG A 499 -1.77 15.80 12.26
CA ARG A 499 -2.16 16.77 11.23
C ARG A 499 -2.83 16.06 10.05
N PRO A 500 -4.17 15.97 9.99
CA PRO A 500 -4.89 15.37 8.87
C PRO A 500 -4.62 16.07 7.53
N ALA A 501 -4.25 17.38 7.56
CA ALA A 501 -3.85 18.19 6.40
C ALA A 501 -4.90 18.18 5.26
N ILE A 502 -6.19 18.24 5.60
CA ILE A 502 -7.31 18.29 4.68
C ILE A 502 -8.48 19.03 5.32
N THR A 503 -9.33 19.67 4.53
CA THR A 503 -10.58 20.28 5.00
C THR A 503 -11.52 19.23 5.58
N PRO A 504 -12.33 19.56 6.62
CA PRO A 504 -13.12 18.57 7.36
C PRO A 504 -14.39 18.10 6.65
N HIS A 505 -14.51 18.32 5.36
CA HIS A 505 -15.67 17.92 4.57
C HIS A 505 -15.73 16.39 4.46
N GLN A 506 -16.71 15.78 5.11
CA GLN A 506 -16.91 14.32 5.03
C GLN A 506 -17.98 13.99 3.98
N PRO A 507 -17.80 12.94 3.16
CA PRO A 507 -16.78 11.88 3.23
C PRO A 507 -15.45 12.20 2.53
N MET A 508 -15.31 13.34 1.84
CA MET A 508 -14.09 13.69 1.09
C MET A 508 -12.81 13.63 1.95
N ALA A 509 -12.87 14.13 3.18
CA ALA A 509 -11.72 14.13 4.08
C ALA A 509 -11.23 12.71 4.42
N SER A 510 -12.13 11.71 4.40
CA SER A 510 -11.81 10.32 4.70
C SER A 510 -10.85 9.67 3.70
N ARG A 511 -10.70 10.24 2.51
CA ARG A 511 -9.75 9.76 1.49
C ARG A 511 -8.32 9.69 2.01
N ARG A 512 -7.94 10.59 2.95
CA ARG A 512 -6.61 10.57 3.58
C ARG A 512 -6.31 9.29 4.37
N LEU A 513 -7.33 8.55 4.76
CA LEU A 513 -7.16 7.27 5.46
C LEU A 513 -6.81 6.12 4.51
N VAL A 514 -7.21 6.22 3.23
CA VAL A 514 -7.23 5.09 2.30
C VAL A 514 -5.85 4.54 1.94
N PRO A 515 -4.81 5.36 1.67
CA PRO A 515 -3.53 4.80 1.22
C PRO A 515 -2.85 3.92 2.26
N VAL A 516 -2.91 4.28 3.56
CA VAL A 516 -2.11 3.62 4.61
C VAL A 516 -2.89 3.36 5.89
N VAL A 517 -3.58 4.38 6.46
CA VAL A 517 -4.18 4.30 7.81
C VAL A 517 -5.26 3.23 7.87
N LEU A 518 -6.22 3.28 6.96
CA LEU A 518 -7.35 2.35 6.89
C LEU A 518 -6.90 0.90 6.65
N PRO A 519 -6.08 0.60 5.63
CA PRO A 519 -5.58 -0.76 5.41
C PRO A 519 -4.72 -1.25 6.57
N GLY A 520 -3.91 -0.38 7.19
CA GLY A 520 -3.11 -0.72 8.37
C GLY A 520 -3.96 -1.10 9.58
N MET A 521 -5.01 -0.33 9.88
CA MET A 521 -5.94 -0.63 10.98
C MET A 521 -6.65 -1.96 10.77
N ILE A 522 -7.18 -2.21 9.56
CA ILE A 522 -7.89 -3.46 9.25
C ILE A 522 -6.92 -4.65 9.26
N LEU A 523 -5.72 -4.52 8.68
CA LEU A 523 -4.71 -5.57 8.70
C LEU A 523 -4.36 -6.01 10.14
N LEU A 524 -4.12 -5.05 11.01
CA LEU A 524 -3.78 -5.30 12.42
C LEU A 524 -4.96 -5.92 13.18
N ALA A 525 -6.17 -5.43 12.97
CA ALA A 525 -7.37 -5.98 13.58
C ALA A 525 -7.61 -7.43 13.13
N VAL A 526 -7.47 -7.71 11.83
CA VAL A 526 -7.58 -9.07 11.28
C VAL A 526 -6.47 -9.99 11.80
N TRP A 527 -5.25 -9.45 12.00
CA TRP A 527 -4.19 -10.22 12.62
C TRP A 527 -4.54 -10.65 14.04
N LEU A 528 -5.05 -9.72 14.88
CA LEU A 528 -5.47 -10.06 16.25
C LEU A 528 -6.62 -11.09 16.24
N ALA A 529 -7.63 -10.90 15.38
CA ALA A 529 -8.71 -11.85 15.21
C ALA A 529 -8.18 -13.26 14.84
N SER A 530 -7.19 -13.33 13.95
CA SER A 530 -6.55 -14.59 13.57
C SER A 530 -5.80 -15.25 14.74
N TRP A 531 -5.14 -14.42 15.56
CA TRP A 531 -4.42 -14.87 16.74
C TRP A 531 -5.38 -15.40 17.82
N LEU A 532 -6.46 -14.69 18.10
CA LEU A 532 -7.53 -15.12 19.01
C LEU A 532 -8.15 -16.44 18.56
N ALA A 533 -8.47 -16.57 17.27
CA ALA A 533 -8.99 -17.79 16.68
C ALA A 533 -8.01 -18.99 16.75
N ALA A 534 -6.71 -18.73 16.76
CA ALA A 534 -5.69 -19.76 16.96
C ALA A 534 -5.56 -20.16 18.43
N LYS A 535 -5.62 -19.19 19.35
CA LYS A 535 -5.50 -19.40 20.81
C LYS A 535 -6.74 -20.07 21.41
N SER A 536 -7.93 -19.83 20.87
CA SER A 536 -9.16 -20.49 21.33
C SER A 536 -9.10 -22.03 21.25
N ARG A 537 -8.16 -22.58 20.45
CA ARG A 537 -7.86 -24.04 20.44
C ARG A 537 -7.02 -24.49 21.63
N ALA A 538 -6.18 -23.62 22.19
CA ALA A 538 -5.24 -23.95 23.24
C ALA A 538 -5.78 -23.65 24.65
N LEU A 539 -6.85 -22.87 24.75
CA LEU A 539 -7.58 -22.63 26.00
C LEU A 539 -8.50 -23.83 26.30
N HIS A 540 -7.91 -25.00 26.51
CA HIS A 540 -8.53 -25.99 27.39
C HIS A 540 -8.42 -25.41 28.79
N LEU A 541 -9.46 -24.70 29.21
CA LEU A 541 -9.66 -24.41 30.64
C LEU A 541 -9.82 -25.73 31.37
N VAL A 542 -8.85 -26.07 32.17
CA VAL A 542 -8.62 -27.31 32.90
C VAL A 542 -9.76 -27.43 33.87
N ASP A 543 -10.86 -27.39 34.00
CA ASP A 543 -11.87 -27.71 35.02
C ASP A 543 -13.31 -27.22 34.75
N VAL A 544 -13.67 -27.01 33.48
CA VAL A 544 -15.07 -26.72 33.16
C VAL A 544 -15.67 -27.88 32.34
N PRO A 545 -16.90 -28.35 32.62
CA PRO A 545 -17.53 -29.46 31.91
C PRO A 545 -17.48 -29.24 30.39
N GLN A 546 -17.05 -30.25 29.63
CA GLN A 546 -16.79 -30.19 28.19
C GLN A 546 -17.98 -29.65 27.33
N ARG A 547 -19.17 -29.61 27.86
CA ARG A 547 -20.35 -29.07 27.17
C ARG A 547 -20.42 -27.55 27.16
N LEU A 548 -19.76 -26.83 28.08
CA LEU A 548 -19.75 -25.37 28.19
C LEU A 548 -18.48 -24.72 27.64
N THR A 549 -17.40 -25.48 27.41
CA THR A 549 -16.10 -24.96 27.00
C THR A 549 -15.86 -24.92 25.51
N ARG A 550 -16.76 -25.46 24.72
CA ARG A 550 -16.75 -25.33 23.25
C ARG A 550 -17.54 -24.10 22.83
N ALA A 551 -17.08 -22.88 23.20
CA ALA A 551 -17.36 -21.77 22.30
C ALA A 551 -16.72 -22.17 20.96
N PRO A 552 -17.52 -22.54 19.94
CA PRO A 552 -16.91 -23.12 18.75
C PRO A 552 -15.98 -22.06 18.19
N ARG A 553 -14.76 -22.45 17.79
CA ARG A 553 -13.82 -21.56 17.08
C ARG A 553 -14.54 -20.67 16.06
N GLY A 554 -15.58 -21.20 15.43
CA GLY A 554 -16.46 -20.46 14.56
C GLY A 554 -17.12 -19.25 15.21
N ALA A 555 -17.54 -19.33 16.48
CA ALA A 555 -18.13 -18.21 17.19
C ALA A 555 -17.12 -17.07 17.44
N VAL A 556 -15.89 -17.42 17.87
CA VAL A 556 -14.83 -16.42 18.06
C VAL A 556 -14.49 -15.73 16.74
N VAL A 557 -14.34 -16.48 15.66
CA VAL A 557 -14.10 -15.94 14.32
C VAL A 557 -15.27 -15.06 13.88
N ALA A 558 -16.50 -15.51 14.05
CA ALA A 558 -17.69 -14.75 13.67
C ALA A 558 -17.84 -13.45 14.47
N LEU A 559 -17.64 -13.49 15.79
CA LEU A 559 -17.69 -12.30 16.64
C LEU A 559 -16.62 -11.28 16.28
N CYS A 560 -15.38 -11.72 16.06
CA CYS A 560 -14.31 -10.83 15.62
C CYS A 560 -14.61 -10.25 14.23
N ALA A 561 -15.09 -11.07 13.30
CA ALA A 561 -15.43 -10.63 11.96
C ALA A 561 -16.58 -9.62 11.96
N LEU A 562 -17.64 -9.89 12.73
CA LEU A 562 -18.75 -8.96 12.90
C LEU A 562 -18.29 -7.65 13.56
N GLY A 563 -17.47 -7.73 14.61
CA GLY A 563 -16.94 -6.54 15.28
C GLY A 563 -16.10 -5.64 14.36
N ILE A 564 -15.38 -6.22 13.40
CA ILE A 564 -14.55 -5.46 12.44
C ILE A 564 -15.37 -4.94 11.27
N ALA A 565 -16.26 -5.75 10.68
CA ALA A 565 -16.91 -5.40 9.42
C ALA A 565 -18.30 -4.76 9.59
N LEU A 566 -19.05 -5.09 10.66
CA LEU A 566 -20.42 -4.62 10.82
C LEU A 566 -20.52 -3.11 11.07
N PRO A 567 -19.72 -2.47 11.97
CA PRO A 567 -19.83 -1.02 12.20
C PRO A 567 -19.61 -0.20 10.93
N PRO A 568 -18.53 -0.40 10.13
CA PRO A 568 -18.36 0.34 8.89
C PRO A 568 -19.40 -0.03 7.83
N ALA A 569 -19.89 -1.28 7.79
CA ALA A 569 -20.95 -1.68 6.87
C ALA A 569 -22.26 -0.96 7.17
N VAL A 570 -22.70 -0.92 8.44
CA VAL A 570 -23.93 -0.23 8.85
C VAL A 570 -23.82 1.26 8.53
N SER A 571 -22.71 1.91 8.90
CA SER A 571 -22.48 3.32 8.58
C SER A 571 -22.56 3.59 7.07
N ASN A 572 -22.01 2.71 6.24
CA ASN A 572 -22.01 2.86 4.79
C ASN A 572 -23.39 2.59 4.17
N PHE A 573 -24.06 1.51 4.55
CA PHE A 573 -25.37 1.16 4.02
C PHE A 573 -26.46 2.16 4.38
N SER A 574 -26.37 2.82 5.54
CA SER A 574 -27.26 3.92 5.93
C SER A 574 -26.93 5.26 5.26
N GLY A 575 -25.71 5.42 4.72
CA GLY A 575 -25.18 6.66 4.13
C GLY A 575 -25.01 6.63 2.62
N LEU A 576 -23.82 6.23 2.18
CA LEU A 576 -23.35 6.40 0.80
C LEU A 576 -23.62 5.20 -0.12
N ALA A 577 -23.79 3.98 0.42
CA ALA A 577 -23.70 2.74 -0.34
C ALA A 577 -24.53 2.71 -1.63
N PHE A 578 -25.76 3.21 -1.61
CA PHE A 578 -26.70 3.16 -2.73
C PHE A 578 -26.95 4.53 -3.38
N LYS A 579 -26.07 5.51 -3.13
CA LYS A 579 -26.20 6.85 -3.72
C LYS A 579 -25.17 7.04 -4.82
N GLN A 580 -25.64 7.50 -5.97
CA GLN A 580 -24.80 8.03 -7.04
C GLN A 580 -24.62 9.53 -6.81
N THR A 581 -23.38 10.01 -6.84
CA THR A 581 -23.03 11.43 -6.72
C THR A 581 -22.77 12.01 -8.09
N PHE A 582 -23.05 13.31 -8.29
CA PHE A 582 -22.79 14.05 -9.53
C PHE A 582 -23.39 13.41 -10.80
N ALA A 583 -24.56 12.79 -10.67
CA ALA A 583 -25.24 12.13 -11.78
C ALA A 583 -25.66 13.17 -12.87
N GLY A 584 -25.35 12.85 -14.14
CA GLY A 584 -25.73 13.70 -15.29
C GLY A 584 -24.68 14.72 -15.73
N GLU A 585 -23.57 14.92 -15.01
CA GLU A 585 -22.54 15.89 -15.41
C GLU A 585 -21.88 15.52 -16.76
N VAL A 586 -21.59 14.25 -16.99
CA VAL A 586 -21.05 13.78 -18.30
C VAL A 586 -22.00 14.09 -19.45
N ALA A 587 -23.30 13.94 -19.23
CA ALA A 587 -24.30 14.27 -20.23
C ALA A 587 -24.43 15.79 -20.45
N ALA A 588 -24.28 16.58 -19.39
CA ALA A 588 -24.30 18.04 -19.46
C ALA A 588 -23.10 18.59 -20.27
N VAL A 589 -21.89 18.10 -19.96
CA VAL A 589 -20.67 18.50 -20.69
C VAL A 589 -20.71 18.12 -22.17
N ASN A 590 -21.30 16.97 -22.53
CA ASN A 590 -21.42 16.57 -23.94
C ASN A 590 -22.48 17.36 -24.76
N LYS A 591 -23.29 18.20 -24.10
CA LYS A 591 -24.29 19.06 -24.78
C LYS A 591 -23.75 20.45 -25.11
N VAL A 592 -22.67 20.84 -24.48
CA VAL A 592 -21.95 22.11 -24.71
C VAL A 592 -20.87 21.91 -25.78
#